data_a4dc2d1a561c67a568923c293c99d8ab
#
_entry.id   a4dc2d1a561c67a568923c293c99d8ab
#
_cell.length_a   1.000
_cell.length_b   1.000
_cell.length_c   1.000
_cell.angle_alpha   90.00
_cell.angle_beta   90.00
_cell.angle_gamma   90.00
#
_symmetry.space_group_name_H-M   'P 1'
#
loop_
_entity.id
_entity.type
_entity.pdbx_description
1 polymer ?
#
loop_
_entity_poly.entity_id
_entity_poly.type
_entity_poly.pdbx_seq_one_letter_code
_entity_poly.pdbx_strand_id
1 'polypeptide(L)'
;MKKFLFSLIALMAVLTVQAQSICSSWHILQPIVETNADGSFTVHTYTYTFYENGTYYMNDEVTLASEPAQTMAQEVATNIEVKGSYTQSGDKLILTPNMNTYKTELLSISLNGRVKNDAKVKANVNSKLNSKDFKRQYADTKTYTIHIGDALLEMNDGAQTINYARIATIKK
;
A
#
# COMPACT_ATOMS: atom_id res chain seq x y z
N MET A 1 -43.82 42.22 -18.94
CA MET A 1 -42.65 41.41 -19.24
C MET A 1 -41.61 41.55 -18.13
N LYS A 2 -41.89 41.04 -16.92
CA LYS A 2 -40.95 41.06 -15.75
C LYS A 2 -41.03 39.79 -14.89
N LYS A 3 -41.38 38.65 -15.46
CA LYS A 3 -41.57 37.39 -14.70
C LYS A 3 -40.69 36.21 -15.16
N PHE A 4 -39.72 36.41 -16.07
CA PHE A 4 -38.89 35.32 -16.59
C PHE A 4 -37.42 35.36 -16.14
N LEU A 5 -37.02 36.29 -15.26
CA LEU A 5 -35.61 36.41 -14.85
C LEU A 5 -35.29 35.73 -13.53
N PHE A 6 -36.27 35.18 -12.81
CA PHE A 6 -36.04 34.52 -11.52
C PHE A 6 -35.87 33.00 -11.60
N SER A 7 -36.08 32.39 -12.78
CA SER A 7 -36.03 30.93 -12.91
C SER A 7 -34.70 30.38 -13.30
N LEU A 8 -33.70 31.22 -13.63
CA LEU A 8 -32.37 30.76 -14.09
C LEU A 8 -31.28 30.78 -13.00
N ILE A 9 -31.57 31.37 -11.85
CA ILE A 9 -30.60 31.45 -10.74
C ILE A 9 -30.71 30.26 -9.77
N ALA A 10 -31.83 29.52 -9.83
CA ALA A 10 -32.08 28.38 -8.96
C ALA A 10 -31.49 27.05 -9.47
N LEU A 11 -30.86 27.01 -10.65
CA LEU A 11 -30.35 25.77 -11.25
C LEU A 11 -28.82 25.68 -11.26
N MET A 12 -28.14 26.61 -10.62
CA MET A 12 -26.74 26.42 -10.22
C MET A 12 -26.64 26.04 -8.73
N ALA A 13 -27.49 25.11 -8.31
CA ALA A 13 -27.08 24.23 -7.22
C ALA A 13 -25.89 23.44 -7.79
N VAL A 14 -24.72 24.03 -7.65
CA VAL A 14 -23.45 23.35 -7.82
C VAL A 14 -23.57 22.06 -7.01
N LEU A 15 -23.78 20.95 -7.69
CA LEU A 15 -23.47 19.64 -7.16
C LEU A 15 -21.96 19.69 -6.92
N THR A 16 -21.54 20.26 -5.79
CA THR A 16 -20.25 19.96 -5.20
C THR A 16 -20.34 18.49 -4.85
N VAL A 17 -20.03 17.65 -5.82
CA VAL A 17 -19.58 16.29 -5.53
C VAL A 17 -18.39 16.52 -4.62
N GLN A 18 -18.62 16.45 -3.32
CA GLN A 18 -17.53 16.44 -2.36
C GLN A 18 -16.71 15.21 -2.75
N ALA A 19 -15.58 15.43 -3.40
CA ALA A 19 -14.63 14.37 -3.66
C ALA A 19 -14.34 13.73 -2.31
N GLN A 20 -14.75 12.47 -2.15
CA GLN A 20 -14.52 11.76 -0.89
C GLN A 20 -13.03 11.78 -0.59
N SER A 21 -12.67 12.21 0.62
CA SER A 21 -11.29 12.31 1.04
C SER A 21 -10.71 10.91 1.26
N ILE A 22 -9.53 10.66 0.68
CA ILE A 22 -8.77 9.44 0.92
C ILE A 22 -8.19 9.38 2.35
N CYS A 23 -8.21 10.53 3.10
CA CYS A 23 -7.61 10.64 4.43
C CYS A 23 -8.22 9.64 5.42
N SER A 24 -7.53 8.54 5.61
CA SER A 24 -7.91 7.42 6.46
C SER A 24 -6.79 6.39 6.49
N SER A 25 -6.96 5.34 7.30
CA SER A 25 -6.12 4.14 7.21
C SER A 25 -6.88 3.04 6.47
N TRP A 26 -6.20 2.44 5.51
CA TRP A 26 -6.75 1.47 4.57
C TRP A 26 -5.89 0.21 4.56
N HIS A 27 -6.52 -0.93 4.80
CA HIS A 27 -5.86 -2.24 4.81
C HIS A 27 -6.32 -3.06 3.62
N ILE A 28 -5.40 -3.73 2.95
CA ILE A 28 -5.71 -4.58 1.80
C ILE A 28 -6.68 -5.72 2.20
N LEU A 29 -7.70 -5.94 1.37
CA LEU A 29 -8.69 -7.01 1.63
C LEU A 29 -8.16 -8.39 1.32
N GLN A 30 -7.31 -8.51 0.31
CA GLN A 30 -6.68 -9.77 -0.09
C GLN A 30 -5.19 -9.53 -0.32
N PRO A 31 -4.31 -10.28 0.35
CA PRO A 31 -2.88 -10.19 0.10
C PRO A 31 -2.53 -10.43 -1.37
N ILE A 32 -1.52 -9.72 -1.86
CA ILE A 32 -0.98 -9.96 -3.20
C ILE A 32 0.04 -11.08 -3.10
N VAL A 33 -0.13 -12.10 -3.94
CA VAL A 33 0.80 -13.24 -4.02
C VAL A 33 1.54 -13.17 -5.35
N GLU A 34 2.86 -13.06 -5.28
CA GLU A 34 3.75 -13.08 -6.43
C GLU A 34 4.53 -14.40 -6.45
N THR A 35 4.50 -15.10 -7.58
CA THR A 35 5.29 -16.33 -7.77
C THR A 35 6.60 -15.96 -8.46
N ASN A 36 7.73 -16.29 -7.83
CA ASN A 36 9.05 -16.06 -8.37
C ASN A 36 9.47 -17.15 -9.35
N ALA A 37 10.46 -16.86 -10.19
CA ALA A 37 10.94 -17.78 -11.22
C ALA A 37 11.54 -19.09 -10.64
N ASP A 38 11.97 -19.09 -9.37
CA ASP A 38 12.50 -20.26 -8.65
C ASP A 38 11.43 -21.09 -7.94
N GLY A 39 10.14 -20.76 -8.13
CA GLY A 39 9.02 -21.42 -7.47
C GLY A 39 8.76 -20.93 -6.05
N SER A 40 9.54 -20.00 -5.54
CA SER A 40 9.21 -19.30 -4.29
C SER A 40 8.08 -18.30 -4.51
N PHE A 41 7.42 -17.88 -3.45
CA PHE A 41 6.42 -16.83 -3.52
C PHE A 41 6.61 -15.78 -2.45
N THR A 42 6.18 -14.58 -2.80
CA THR A 42 6.14 -13.42 -1.93
C THR A 42 4.68 -13.06 -1.70
N VAL A 43 4.30 -12.90 -0.44
CA VAL A 43 2.97 -12.44 -0.05
C VAL A 43 3.11 -11.04 0.52
N HIS A 44 2.38 -10.08 -0.04
CA HIS A 44 2.34 -8.69 0.39
C HIS A 44 1.01 -8.36 1.04
N THR A 45 1.05 -7.75 2.22
CA THR A 45 -0.12 -7.27 2.95
C THR A 45 0.04 -5.79 3.26
N TYR A 46 -0.56 -4.95 2.41
CA TYR A 46 -0.41 -3.50 2.48
C TYR A 46 -1.39 -2.83 3.44
N THR A 47 -0.89 -1.86 4.20
CA THR A 47 -1.67 -0.86 4.91
C THR A 47 -1.19 0.53 4.51
N TYR A 48 -2.11 1.38 4.02
CA TYR A 48 -1.85 2.78 3.74
C TYR A 48 -2.57 3.67 4.74
N THR A 49 -1.89 4.70 5.21
CA THR A 49 -2.49 5.77 6.00
C THR A 49 -2.23 7.10 5.30
N PHE A 50 -3.30 7.78 4.88
CA PHE A 50 -3.25 9.07 4.21
C PHE A 50 -3.64 10.18 5.18
N TYR A 51 -2.82 11.24 5.25
CA TYR A 51 -2.99 12.38 6.14
C TYR A 51 -3.44 13.62 5.36
N GLU A 52 -4.19 14.51 5.98
CA GLU A 52 -4.70 15.76 5.36
C GLU A 52 -3.60 16.69 4.85
N ASN A 53 -2.39 16.60 5.40
CA ASN A 53 -1.24 17.39 4.97
C ASN A 53 -0.58 16.92 3.67
N GLY A 54 -1.19 15.97 2.94
CA GLY A 54 -0.67 15.43 1.68
C GLY A 54 0.48 14.43 1.86
N THR A 55 0.67 13.91 3.07
CA THR A 55 1.64 12.84 3.32
C THR A 55 0.94 11.49 3.49
N TYR A 56 1.65 10.40 3.22
CA TYR A 56 1.18 9.05 3.51
C TYR A 56 2.24 8.24 4.26
N TYR A 57 1.77 7.22 4.94
CA TYR A 57 2.55 6.13 5.51
C TYR A 57 2.08 4.82 4.87
N MET A 58 3.00 4.01 4.42
CA MET A 58 2.76 2.67 3.91
C MET A 58 3.49 1.67 4.78
N ASN A 59 2.78 0.64 5.18
CA ASN A 59 3.30 -0.56 5.80
C ASN A 59 3.01 -1.75 4.89
N ASP A 60 4.04 -2.55 4.60
CA ASP A 60 3.93 -3.79 3.85
C ASP A 60 4.46 -4.94 4.72
N GLU A 61 3.56 -5.81 5.17
CA GLU A 61 3.95 -7.06 5.80
C GLU A 61 4.23 -8.07 4.71
N VAL A 62 5.52 -8.43 4.58
CA VAL A 62 6.00 -9.31 3.51
C VAL A 62 6.35 -10.67 4.09
N THR A 63 5.77 -11.72 3.52
CA THR A 63 6.19 -13.10 3.77
C THR A 63 6.82 -13.68 2.50
N LEU A 64 8.09 -14.05 2.61
CA LEU A 64 8.82 -14.78 1.57
C LEU A 64 8.80 -16.26 1.93
N ALA A 65 8.24 -17.10 1.07
CA ALA A 65 8.16 -18.52 1.32
C ALA A 65 8.69 -19.32 0.12
N SER A 66 9.46 -20.37 0.38
CA SER A 66 9.86 -21.35 -0.62
C SER A 66 9.04 -22.62 -0.50
N GLU A 67 8.68 -23.22 -1.64
CA GLU A 67 7.97 -24.49 -1.64
C GLU A 67 8.79 -25.64 -1.06
N PRO A 68 8.14 -26.63 -0.39
CA PRO A 68 8.81 -27.77 0.27
C PRO A 68 9.54 -28.73 -0.69
N ALA A 69 9.35 -28.61 -2.01
CA ALA A 69 10.00 -29.48 -3.00
C ALA A 69 11.54 -29.30 -3.07
N GLN A 70 12.05 -28.22 -2.55
CA GLN A 70 13.48 -28.02 -2.34
C GLN A 70 13.79 -28.31 -0.88
N THR A 71 14.86 -28.99 -0.63
CA THR A 71 15.32 -29.65 0.60
C THR A 71 15.18 -28.88 1.92
N MET A 72 14.72 -27.62 1.93
CA MET A 72 14.40 -26.84 3.12
C MET A 72 13.33 -25.77 2.81
N ALA A 73 12.12 -25.95 3.31
CA ALA A 73 11.13 -24.88 3.31
C ALA A 73 11.60 -23.73 4.18
N GLN A 74 11.77 -22.55 3.58
CA GLN A 74 12.16 -21.33 4.28
C GLN A 74 11.00 -20.32 4.22
N GLU A 75 10.69 -19.73 5.36
CA GLU A 75 9.76 -18.63 5.47
C GLU A 75 10.44 -17.47 6.19
N VAL A 76 10.32 -16.29 5.64
CA VAL A 76 10.82 -15.04 6.22
C VAL A 76 9.67 -14.06 6.27
N ALA A 77 9.26 -13.66 7.47
CA ALA A 77 8.29 -12.59 7.67
C ALA A 77 9.01 -11.30 8.06
N THR A 78 8.68 -10.22 7.37
CA THR A 78 9.28 -8.90 7.59
C THR A 78 8.23 -7.81 7.45
N ASN A 79 8.46 -6.70 8.12
CA ASN A 79 7.69 -5.49 8.01
C ASN A 79 8.51 -4.41 7.29
N ILE A 80 7.91 -3.74 6.29
CA ILE A 80 8.55 -2.70 5.51
C ILE A 80 7.72 -1.44 5.62
N GLU A 81 8.36 -0.36 6.04
CA GLU A 81 7.74 0.94 6.21
C GLU A 81 8.33 1.95 5.26
N VAL A 82 7.47 2.72 4.58
CA VAL A 82 7.84 3.86 3.75
C VAL A 82 6.86 5.00 3.98
N LYS A 83 7.38 6.23 4.14
CA LYS A 83 6.59 7.46 4.13
C LYS A 83 6.82 8.20 2.82
N GLY A 84 5.84 9.00 2.43
CA GLY A 84 5.96 9.81 1.22
C GLY A 84 4.93 10.91 1.18
N SER A 85 4.83 11.57 0.03
CA SER A 85 3.79 12.52 -0.28
C SER A 85 2.80 11.94 -1.28
N TYR A 86 1.57 12.42 -1.26
CA TYR A 86 0.58 12.08 -2.27
C TYR A 86 -0.12 13.33 -2.80
N THR A 87 -0.63 13.22 -4.02
CA THR A 87 -1.58 14.16 -4.59
C THR A 87 -2.80 13.40 -5.09
N GLN A 88 -3.98 13.94 -4.80
CA GLN A 88 -5.26 13.44 -5.31
C GLN A 88 -5.92 14.53 -6.15
N SER A 89 -6.33 14.20 -7.37
CA SER A 89 -7.09 15.07 -8.25
C SER A 89 -8.20 14.27 -8.93
N GLY A 90 -9.42 14.46 -8.44
CA GLY A 90 -10.54 13.61 -8.85
C GLY A 90 -10.31 12.16 -8.45
N ASP A 91 -10.35 11.28 -9.43
CA ASP A 91 -10.09 9.84 -9.31
C ASP A 91 -8.61 9.46 -9.47
N LYS A 92 -7.72 10.43 -9.70
CA LYS A 92 -6.29 10.17 -9.86
C LYS A 92 -5.55 10.37 -8.55
N LEU A 93 -4.80 9.35 -8.13
CA LEU A 93 -3.91 9.36 -6.98
C LEU A 93 -2.46 9.13 -7.44
N ILE A 94 -1.54 9.99 -6.98
CA ILE A 94 -0.11 9.84 -7.23
C ILE A 94 0.59 9.72 -5.88
N LEU A 95 1.37 8.65 -5.69
CA LEU A 95 2.17 8.39 -4.51
C LEU A 95 3.65 8.58 -4.85
N THR A 96 4.33 9.45 -4.11
CA THR A 96 5.77 9.70 -4.25
C THR A 96 6.49 9.30 -2.96
N PRO A 97 7.19 8.14 -2.94
CA PRO A 97 7.86 7.64 -1.74
C PRO A 97 9.10 8.48 -1.39
N ASN A 98 9.37 8.63 -0.10
CA ASN A 98 10.61 9.20 0.41
C ASN A 98 11.49 8.06 0.94
N MET A 99 12.44 7.61 0.15
CA MET A 99 13.30 6.47 0.48
C MET A 99 14.25 6.70 1.67
N ASN A 100 14.42 7.95 2.13
CA ASN A 100 15.12 8.23 3.39
C ASN A 100 14.34 7.74 4.62
N THR A 101 13.04 7.46 4.46
CA THR A 101 12.17 6.93 5.51
C THR A 101 12.02 5.42 5.48
N TYR A 102 12.61 4.76 4.46
CA TYR A 102 12.54 3.31 4.32
C TYR A 102 13.12 2.60 5.55
N LYS A 103 12.34 1.71 6.13
CA LYS A 103 12.72 0.87 7.26
C LYS A 103 12.28 -0.56 7.03
N THR A 104 13.04 -1.49 7.56
CA THR A 104 12.67 -2.91 7.60
C THR A 104 12.81 -3.45 9.01
N GLU A 105 11.87 -4.28 9.40
CA GLU A 105 11.90 -5.03 10.64
C GLU A 105 11.69 -6.52 10.33
N LEU A 106 12.68 -7.33 10.63
CA LEU A 106 12.61 -8.78 10.49
C LEU A 106 11.79 -9.36 11.65
N LEU A 107 10.61 -9.87 11.36
CA LEU A 107 9.69 -10.42 12.35
C LEU A 107 10.05 -11.86 12.71
N SER A 108 10.24 -12.72 11.71
CA SER A 108 10.60 -14.11 11.94
C SER A 108 11.35 -14.73 10.75
N ILE A 109 12.12 -15.77 11.05
CA ILE A 109 12.68 -16.69 10.07
C ILE A 109 12.34 -18.10 10.52
N SER A 110 11.77 -18.90 9.64
CA SER A 110 11.47 -20.30 9.90
C SER A 110 12.14 -21.18 8.84
N LEU A 111 12.70 -22.29 9.27
CA LEU A 111 13.25 -23.34 8.40
C LEU A 111 12.56 -24.66 8.77
N ASN A 112 11.87 -25.27 7.80
CA ASN A 112 11.07 -26.49 8.02
C ASN A 112 10.11 -26.37 9.21
N GLY A 113 9.41 -25.23 9.32
CA GLY A 113 8.47 -24.93 10.40
C GLY A 113 9.10 -24.63 11.76
N ARG A 114 10.43 -24.53 11.86
CA ARG A 114 11.15 -24.20 13.10
C ARG A 114 11.73 -22.79 13.05
N VAL A 115 11.33 -21.94 13.98
CA VAL A 115 11.87 -20.58 14.11
C VAL A 115 13.38 -20.61 14.33
N LYS A 116 14.11 -19.82 13.57
CA LYS A 116 15.55 -19.65 13.64
C LYS A 116 15.90 -18.29 14.23
N ASN A 117 16.75 -18.29 15.25
CA ASN A 117 17.27 -17.09 15.90
C ASN A 117 18.78 -16.88 15.68
N ASP A 118 19.34 -17.56 14.70
CA ASP A 118 20.77 -17.46 14.37
C ASP A 118 21.11 -16.04 13.90
N ALA A 119 22.08 -15.41 14.57
CA ALA A 119 22.47 -14.02 14.30
C ALA A 119 23.02 -13.83 12.87
N LYS A 120 23.74 -14.82 12.32
CA LYS A 120 24.31 -14.77 10.98
C LYS A 120 23.21 -14.85 9.93
N VAL A 121 22.20 -15.71 10.14
CA VAL A 121 21.04 -15.83 9.24
C VAL A 121 20.24 -14.53 9.25
N LYS A 122 19.96 -13.95 10.42
CA LYS A 122 19.29 -12.64 10.55
C LYS A 122 20.07 -11.52 9.85
N ALA A 123 21.39 -11.47 10.02
CA ALA A 123 22.24 -10.47 9.39
C ALA A 123 22.20 -10.58 7.85
N ASN A 124 22.22 -11.80 7.29
CA ASN A 124 22.13 -12.03 5.86
C ASN A 124 20.77 -11.60 5.30
N VAL A 125 19.67 -11.94 5.97
CA VAL A 125 18.32 -11.51 5.57
C VAL A 125 18.19 -10.00 5.62
N ASN A 126 18.60 -9.36 6.71
CA ASN A 126 18.59 -7.91 6.84
C ASN A 126 19.43 -7.22 5.77
N SER A 127 20.58 -7.78 5.40
CA SER A 127 21.40 -7.26 4.31
C SER A 127 20.67 -7.29 2.96
N LYS A 128 19.94 -8.38 2.67
CA LYS A 128 19.12 -8.50 1.44
C LYS A 128 17.97 -7.50 1.43
N LEU A 129 17.21 -7.40 2.53
CA LEU A 129 16.10 -6.45 2.67
C LEU A 129 16.55 -4.98 2.52
N ASN A 130 17.78 -4.68 2.89
CA ASN A 130 18.39 -3.36 2.77
C ASN A 130 19.20 -3.16 1.48
N SER A 131 19.26 -4.17 0.60
CA SER A 131 19.96 -4.06 -0.69
C SER A 131 19.27 -3.01 -1.60
N LYS A 132 20.07 -2.46 -2.53
CA LYS A 132 19.57 -1.48 -3.49
C LYS A 132 18.47 -2.07 -4.38
N ASP A 133 18.61 -3.32 -4.80
CA ASP A 133 17.66 -4.00 -5.68
C ASP A 133 16.32 -4.22 -4.98
N PHE A 134 16.34 -4.64 -3.71
CA PHE A 134 15.12 -4.83 -2.92
C PHE A 134 14.41 -3.48 -2.66
N LYS A 135 15.14 -2.44 -2.27
CA LYS A 135 14.60 -1.10 -2.03
C LYS A 135 13.98 -0.48 -3.28
N ARG A 136 14.47 -0.83 -4.47
CA ARG A 136 13.99 -0.29 -5.75
C ARG A 136 12.50 -0.57 -5.96
N GLN A 137 11.97 -1.68 -5.46
CA GLN A 137 10.55 -2.05 -5.56
C GLN A 137 9.63 -1.01 -4.90
N TYR A 138 10.16 -0.25 -3.93
CA TYR A 138 9.44 0.76 -3.16
C TYR A 138 9.78 2.19 -3.57
N ALA A 139 10.71 2.39 -4.51
CA ALA A 139 11.28 3.71 -4.80
C ALA A 139 10.49 4.50 -5.85
N ASP A 140 9.73 3.82 -6.70
CA ASP A 140 9.10 4.44 -7.85
C ASP A 140 7.82 5.20 -7.46
N THR A 141 7.63 6.37 -8.08
CA THR A 141 6.36 7.07 -8.03
C THR A 141 5.29 6.24 -8.71
N LYS A 142 4.19 5.98 -8.01
CA LYS A 142 3.07 5.18 -8.50
C LYS A 142 1.85 6.06 -8.76
N THR A 143 1.15 5.79 -9.85
CA THR A 143 -0.10 6.46 -10.21
C THR A 143 -1.23 5.43 -10.23
N TYR A 144 -2.34 5.80 -9.61
CA TYR A 144 -3.53 4.96 -9.52
C TYR A 144 -4.76 5.74 -9.99
N THR A 145 -5.70 5.03 -10.62
CA THR A 145 -7.09 5.46 -10.66
C THR A 145 -7.79 4.91 -9.42
N ILE A 146 -8.49 5.75 -8.67
CA ILE A 146 -9.10 5.38 -7.39
C ILE A 146 -10.61 5.56 -7.40
N HIS A 147 -11.29 4.69 -6.66
CA HIS A 147 -12.67 4.87 -6.26
C HIS A 147 -12.78 4.76 -4.73
N ILE A 148 -13.36 5.80 -4.10
CA ILE A 148 -13.45 5.89 -2.65
C ILE A 148 -14.91 5.73 -2.24
N GLY A 149 -15.23 4.66 -1.51
CA GLY A 149 -16.50 4.47 -0.82
C GLY A 149 -16.40 4.74 0.68
N ASP A 150 -17.50 4.54 1.41
CA ASP A 150 -17.54 4.77 2.87
C ASP A 150 -16.59 3.84 3.63
N ALA A 151 -16.49 2.59 3.19
CA ALA A 151 -15.68 1.56 3.83
C ALA A 151 -14.65 0.91 2.88
N LEU A 152 -14.65 1.27 1.61
CA LEU A 152 -13.84 0.64 0.55
C LEU A 152 -13.05 1.71 -0.21
N LEU A 153 -11.78 1.40 -0.48
CA LEU A 153 -10.92 2.10 -1.41
C LEU A 153 -10.48 1.11 -2.48
N GLU A 154 -10.77 1.41 -3.74
CA GLU A 154 -10.23 0.70 -4.89
C GLU A 154 -9.07 1.50 -5.48
N MET A 155 -7.94 0.83 -5.73
CA MET A 155 -6.76 1.41 -6.38
C MET A 155 -6.40 0.59 -7.61
N ASN A 156 -6.46 1.18 -8.79
CA ASN A 156 -6.13 0.55 -10.07
C ASN A 156 -4.84 1.18 -10.62
N ASP A 157 -3.80 0.36 -10.83
CA ASP A 157 -2.49 0.78 -11.37
C ASP A 157 -2.39 0.63 -12.90
N GLY A 158 -3.50 0.23 -13.56
CA GLY A 158 -3.57 -0.05 -14.99
C GLY A 158 -3.39 -1.54 -15.33
N ALA A 159 -2.81 -2.34 -14.44
CA ALA A 159 -2.66 -3.78 -14.60
C ALA A 159 -3.68 -4.56 -13.75
N GLN A 160 -3.95 -4.09 -12.53
CA GLN A 160 -4.86 -4.72 -11.59
C GLN A 160 -5.60 -3.70 -10.73
N THR A 161 -6.73 -4.12 -10.17
CA THR A 161 -7.45 -3.37 -9.14
C THR A 161 -7.25 -4.04 -7.79
N ILE A 162 -6.79 -3.27 -6.83
CA ILE A 162 -6.55 -3.71 -5.46
C ILE A 162 -7.57 -3.03 -4.55
N ASN A 163 -8.22 -3.81 -3.70
CA ASN A 163 -9.28 -3.35 -2.80
C ASN A 163 -8.76 -3.28 -1.36
N TYR A 164 -9.09 -2.17 -0.70
CA TYR A 164 -8.71 -1.89 0.68
C TYR A 164 -9.95 -1.58 1.52
N ALA A 165 -10.02 -2.14 2.73
CA ALA A 165 -11.02 -1.77 3.71
C ALA A 165 -10.52 -0.61 4.59
N ARG A 166 -11.42 0.30 4.95
CA ARG A 166 -11.13 1.33 5.94
C ARG A 166 -11.04 0.73 7.32
N ILE A 167 -9.90 0.88 7.99
CA ILE A 167 -9.66 0.33 9.34
C ILE A 167 -9.64 1.40 10.44
N ALA A 168 -9.37 2.65 10.10
CA ALA A 168 -9.42 3.77 11.03
C ALA A 168 -9.70 5.07 10.30
N THR A 169 -10.46 5.96 10.92
CA THR A 169 -10.60 7.35 10.48
C THR A 169 -9.58 8.19 11.24
N ILE A 170 -8.75 8.93 10.53
CA ILE A 170 -7.83 9.87 11.14
C ILE A 170 -8.66 11.05 11.65
N LYS A 171 -8.74 11.19 12.98
CA LYS A 171 -9.34 12.39 13.58
C LYS A 171 -8.38 13.56 13.39
N LYS A 172 -8.95 14.72 13.04
CA LYS A 172 -8.26 16.01 13.01
C LYS A 172 -7.67 16.36 14.37
#